data_1a99c62f545d650703592b38a3c77b8b
#
_entry.id   1a99c62f545d650703592b38a3c77b8b
#
_cell.length_a   1.000
_cell.length_b   1.000
_cell.length_c   1.000
_cell.angle_alpha   90.00
_cell.angle_beta   90.00
_cell.angle_gamma   90.00
#
_symmetry.space_group_name_H-M   'P 1'
#
loop_
_entity.id
_entity.type
_entity.pdbx_description
1 polymer ?
#
loop_
_entity_poly.entity_id
_entity_poly.type
_entity_poly.pdbx_seq_one_letter_code
_entity_poly.pdbx_strand_id
1 'polypeptide(L)'
;MRLYKIFLFTLIVCLMGCKPSDQDWSSYGKDLTNQRYAVIDEINDKNVGSLKLAWQHQTGIKATFQSTPIVHQGVMYVSLPFNHVIAMNAKTGKVLWRYEHNRNRDWKMCCGPSNRGLAIHNGQLFMGTVDARLISLDSKTGEKLWDINVVNNVVQTETITALNNEDPNQKRKVSGGTGVGISMAPVVYENKVIIGITGVGYGLHLDDAGKDAPLASVVGVAGRFGRPGFLAAYDIYSGKKIWQFDTIPEEGWEGDFSNYTKDGEVLNRDLQYERDHLEKYPDAAKYGGGSAWTTPAIDKDTNTLFFGTGNPSPQMSGDSRPGDNLYTVSLVALDANTGKLKWFYQQVPHDIWGYDVASPPVIFHTLHEGKVIPAVGQAGKTGWFYIHNRDTGELLLKSEPFVPQKNMFAEATEEGTIIYPGILGGSNWSPVSMNIDLHLAYISGIHAPIKYTLNEKNIGNNIIKYTSSEPTQDDQWGVLSALNLSTGKIIWQQKTDQPMLGGTLATKGNLVFFGEGNGRFNASDAKTGEILWTTSIDAGVNAPPISYVIDGKQYIAVVSGGNKIMGFKQGDYISVFSLD
;
A
#
# COMPACT_ATOMS: atom_id res chain seq x y z
N MET A 1 47.88 -44.67 44.87
CA MET A 1 47.64 -43.34 44.27
C MET A 1 46.94 -43.52 42.94
N ARG A 2 45.60 -43.38 42.89
CA ARG A 2 44.79 -43.51 41.68
C ARG A 2 44.32 -42.11 41.32
N LEU A 3 44.74 -41.58 40.14
CA LEU A 3 44.27 -40.34 39.54
C LEU A 3 42.94 -40.59 38.86
N TYR A 4 41.87 -39.90 39.30
CA TYR A 4 40.61 -39.80 38.59
C TYR A 4 40.73 -38.63 37.58
N LYS A 5 40.59 -38.95 36.28
CA LYS A 5 40.40 -37.94 35.21
C LYS A 5 38.91 -37.63 35.17
N ILE A 6 38.54 -36.40 35.53
CA ILE A 6 37.20 -35.85 35.33
C ILE A 6 37.12 -35.36 33.89
N PHE A 7 36.26 -35.99 33.08
CA PHE A 7 35.89 -35.50 31.73
C PHE A 7 34.74 -34.49 31.88
N LEU A 8 35.04 -33.21 31.66
CA LEU A 8 34.02 -32.16 31.58
C LEU A 8 33.42 -32.18 30.18
N PHE A 9 32.17 -32.67 30.03
CA PHE A 9 31.40 -32.59 28.80
C PHE A 9 30.78 -31.19 28.73
N THR A 10 31.37 -30.29 27.96
CA THR A 10 30.78 -28.97 27.64
C THR A 10 29.67 -29.18 26.60
N LEU A 11 28.42 -29.10 27.05
CA LEU A 11 27.23 -29.12 26.18
C LEU A 11 27.16 -27.78 25.47
N ILE A 12 27.64 -27.70 24.23
CA ILE A 12 27.43 -26.53 23.35
C ILE A 12 25.98 -26.63 22.85
N VAL A 13 25.08 -25.90 23.51
CA VAL A 13 23.73 -25.64 22.96
C VAL A 13 23.90 -24.64 21.82
N CYS A 14 23.95 -25.12 20.58
CA CYS A 14 23.80 -24.30 19.41
C CYS A 14 22.35 -23.75 19.40
N LEU A 15 22.18 -22.53 19.85
CA LEU A 15 21.02 -21.72 19.51
C LEU A 15 21.09 -21.40 18.00
N MET A 16 20.64 -22.36 17.18
CA MET A 16 20.32 -22.08 15.78
C MET A 16 19.08 -21.20 15.78
N GLY A 17 19.27 -19.89 15.81
CA GLY A 17 18.25 -18.96 15.33
C GLY A 17 17.98 -19.32 13.87
N CYS A 18 16.80 -19.89 13.58
CA CYS A 18 16.35 -20.13 12.21
C CYS A 18 16.36 -18.78 11.47
N LYS A 19 17.39 -18.54 10.64
CA LYS A 19 17.27 -17.55 9.58
C LYS A 19 16.10 -18.02 8.69
N PRO A 20 15.19 -17.10 8.24
CA PRO A 20 14.23 -17.46 7.20
C PRO A 20 15.02 -18.12 6.06
N SER A 21 14.61 -19.31 5.63
CA SER A 21 15.30 -19.98 4.55
C SER A 21 15.09 -19.12 3.30
N ASP A 22 16.11 -18.94 2.47
CA ASP A 22 16.00 -18.25 1.17
C ASP A 22 14.94 -18.90 0.27
N GLN A 23 14.42 -20.05 0.66
CA GLN A 23 13.38 -20.83 0.01
C GLN A 23 11.96 -20.34 0.31
N ASP A 24 11.74 -19.70 1.47
CA ASP A 24 10.42 -19.20 1.88
C ASP A 24 10.13 -17.78 1.35
N TRP A 25 8.84 -17.45 1.27
CA TRP A 25 8.34 -16.08 1.09
C TRP A 25 7.49 -15.72 2.31
N SER A 26 8.11 -15.50 3.46
CA SER A 26 7.45 -15.44 4.76
C SER A 26 6.93 -14.08 5.19
N SER A 27 7.07 -13.05 4.33
CA SER A 27 6.51 -11.71 4.57
C SER A 27 6.04 -11.06 3.28
N TYR A 28 5.34 -9.94 3.37
CA TYR A 28 4.81 -9.19 2.23
C TYR A 28 5.87 -8.89 1.16
N GLY A 29 7.02 -8.37 1.56
CA GLY A 29 8.12 -8.00 0.66
C GLY A 29 9.22 -9.07 0.50
N LYS A 30 8.98 -10.31 0.92
CA LYS A 30 9.92 -11.41 1.15
C LYS A 30 10.64 -11.26 2.50
N ASP A 31 11.15 -10.09 2.81
CA ASP A 31 11.76 -9.71 4.07
C ASP A 31 11.34 -8.28 4.48
N LEU A 32 11.95 -7.73 5.52
CA LEU A 32 11.60 -6.41 6.04
C LEU A 32 12.08 -5.23 5.17
N THR A 33 12.91 -5.48 4.16
CA THR A 33 13.41 -4.43 3.24
C THR A 33 12.43 -4.11 2.12
N ASN A 34 11.42 -4.95 1.90
CA ASN A 34 10.43 -4.87 0.82
C ASN A 34 11.01 -4.92 -0.61
N GLN A 35 12.23 -5.48 -0.79
CA GLN A 35 12.86 -5.51 -2.13
C GLN A 35 12.16 -6.42 -3.14
N ARG A 36 11.36 -7.38 -2.69
CA ARG A 36 10.65 -8.34 -3.55
C ARG A 36 11.56 -8.99 -4.59
N TYR A 37 12.76 -9.38 -4.13
CA TYR A 37 13.79 -10.04 -4.92
C TYR A 37 13.97 -11.49 -4.50
N ALA A 38 13.75 -12.42 -5.43
CA ALA A 38 14.00 -13.85 -5.22
C ALA A 38 15.46 -14.18 -5.59
N VAL A 39 16.25 -14.59 -4.61
CA VAL A 39 17.68 -14.93 -4.77
C VAL A 39 17.92 -16.30 -5.45
N ILE A 40 16.91 -16.86 -6.08
CA ILE A 40 16.90 -18.19 -6.72
C ILE A 40 16.80 -18.00 -8.23
N ASP A 41 17.49 -18.83 -9.00
CA ASP A 41 17.67 -18.72 -10.44
C ASP A 41 17.40 -20.02 -11.22
N GLU A 42 16.69 -21.00 -10.60
CA GLU A 42 16.25 -22.20 -11.34
C GLU A 42 15.36 -21.81 -12.54
N ILE A 43 14.38 -20.91 -12.31
CA ILE A 43 13.63 -20.26 -13.38
C ILE A 43 14.39 -18.99 -13.78
N ASN A 44 14.82 -18.93 -15.05
CA ASN A 44 15.67 -17.87 -15.56
C ASN A 44 15.33 -17.48 -17.01
N ASP A 45 16.01 -16.48 -17.54
CA ASP A 45 15.82 -15.93 -18.88
C ASP A 45 15.92 -16.96 -20.03
N LYS A 46 16.63 -18.09 -19.82
CA LYS A 46 16.82 -19.15 -20.84
C LYS A 46 15.73 -20.22 -20.83
N ASN A 47 15.06 -20.42 -19.70
CA ASN A 47 14.12 -21.54 -19.54
C ASN A 47 12.68 -21.11 -19.19
N VAL A 48 12.42 -19.82 -18.90
CA VAL A 48 11.11 -19.32 -18.51
C VAL A 48 10.03 -19.60 -19.57
N GLY A 49 10.39 -19.69 -20.85
CA GLY A 49 9.48 -20.08 -21.92
C GLY A 49 8.84 -21.47 -21.74
N SER A 50 9.42 -22.33 -20.89
CA SER A 50 8.88 -23.65 -20.53
C SER A 50 8.04 -23.66 -19.26
N LEU A 51 7.81 -22.49 -18.64
CA LEU A 51 7.05 -22.37 -17.39
C LEU A 51 5.59 -22.80 -17.61
N LYS A 52 5.08 -23.69 -16.77
CA LYS A 52 3.73 -24.25 -16.85
C LYS A 52 2.95 -24.05 -15.56
N LEU A 53 1.64 -24.09 -15.67
CA LEU A 53 0.74 -24.12 -14.50
C LEU A 53 0.96 -25.43 -13.73
N ALA A 54 1.49 -25.32 -12.50
CA ALA A 54 1.65 -26.46 -11.60
C ALA A 54 0.33 -26.83 -10.94
N TRP A 55 -0.39 -25.82 -10.45
CA TRP A 55 -1.74 -25.97 -9.90
C TRP A 55 -2.46 -24.63 -9.85
N GLN A 56 -3.80 -24.70 -9.83
CA GLN A 56 -4.68 -23.55 -9.66
C GLN A 56 -5.82 -23.89 -8.70
N HIS A 57 -6.17 -22.94 -7.85
CA HIS A 57 -7.28 -23.07 -6.90
C HIS A 57 -8.24 -21.90 -7.05
N GLN A 58 -9.55 -22.19 -7.10
CA GLN A 58 -10.61 -21.19 -7.02
C GLN A 58 -11.08 -21.04 -5.58
N THR A 59 -11.05 -19.80 -5.05
CA THR A 59 -11.35 -19.54 -3.64
C THR A 59 -12.85 -19.55 -3.33
N GLY A 60 -13.71 -19.40 -4.35
CA GLY A 60 -15.15 -19.25 -4.24
C GLY A 60 -15.60 -17.80 -3.93
N ILE A 61 -14.68 -16.84 -3.85
CA ILE A 61 -14.99 -15.44 -3.51
C ILE A 61 -14.56 -14.51 -4.65
N LYS A 62 -15.49 -14.22 -5.56
CA LYS A 62 -15.26 -13.32 -6.70
C LYS A 62 -15.36 -11.87 -6.27
N ALA A 63 -14.23 -11.23 -6.01
CA ALA A 63 -14.12 -9.82 -5.64
C ALA A 63 -12.72 -9.29 -5.94
N THR A 64 -12.51 -7.97 -5.80
CA THR A 64 -11.19 -7.35 -5.93
C THR A 64 -10.18 -8.04 -5.01
N PHE A 65 -9.11 -8.60 -5.59
CA PHE A 65 -8.15 -9.46 -4.91
C PHE A 65 -6.73 -8.92 -5.07
N GLN A 66 -6.13 -8.43 -3.99
CA GLN A 66 -4.86 -7.69 -3.98
C GLN A 66 -3.80 -8.33 -3.06
N SER A 67 -4.06 -9.51 -2.53
CA SER A 67 -3.22 -10.17 -1.53
C SER A 67 -1.87 -10.61 -2.10
N THR A 68 -0.82 -10.37 -1.36
CA THR A 68 0.44 -11.10 -1.52
C THR A 68 0.35 -12.39 -0.73
N PRO A 69 0.40 -13.57 -1.36
CA PRO A 69 0.54 -14.82 -0.63
C PRO A 69 1.82 -14.84 0.19
N ILE A 70 1.82 -15.51 1.34
CA ILE A 70 3.06 -15.86 2.05
C ILE A 70 3.23 -17.37 2.06
N VAL A 71 4.48 -17.83 1.94
CA VAL A 71 4.84 -19.25 2.02
C VAL A 71 5.85 -19.43 3.14
N HIS A 72 5.53 -20.33 4.06
CA HIS A 72 6.38 -20.63 5.20
C HIS A 72 6.34 -22.13 5.50
N GLN A 73 7.51 -22.76 5.48
CA GLN A 73 7.67 -24.20 5.76
C GLN A 73 6.72 -25.10 4.93
N GLY A 74 6.60 -24.79 3.62
CA GLY A 74 5.79 -25.57 2.68
C GLY A 74 4.28 -25.31 2.75
N VAL A 75 3.81 -24.38 3.58
CA VAL A 75 2.41 -23.94 3.64
C VAL A 75 2.27 -22.54 3.06
N MET A 76 1.34 -22.40 2.13
CA MET A 76 0.92 -21.11 1.56
C MET A 76 -0.29 -20.58 2.33
N TYR A 77 -0.20 -19.34 2.78
CA TYR A 77 -1.30 -18.61 3.42
C TYR A 77 -1.71 -17.43 2.58
N VAL A 78 -3.00 -17.29 2.33
CA VAL A 78 -3.56 -16.22 1.51
C VAL A 78 -4.73 -15.57 2.23
N SER A 79 -4.66 -14.24 2.40
CA SER A 79 -5.82 -13.46 2.82
C SER A 79 -6.73 -13.23 1.62
N LEU A 80 -7.98 -13.63 1.73
CA LEU A 80 -8.99 -13.49 0.70
C LEU A 80 -9.77 -12.17 0.88
N PRO A 81 -10.52 -11.73 -0.14
CA PRO A 81 -11.46 -10.61 0.03
C PRO A 81 -12.37 -10.83 1.24
N PHE A 82 -12.79 -9.74 1.90
CA PHE A 82 -13.57 -9.73 3.16
C PHE A 82 -12.86 -10.35 4.37
N ASN A 83 -11.51 -10.49 4.31
CA ASN A 83 -10.67 -10.99 5.38
C ASN A 83 -10.88 -12.47 5.76
N HIS A 84 -11.32 -13.30 4.83
CA HIS A 84 -11.16 -14.74 4.99
C HIS A 84 -9.69 -15.13 4.77
N VAL A 85 -9.28 -16.27 5.31
CA VAL A 85 -7.93 -16.82 5.14
C VAL A 85 -8.01 -18.27 4.69
N ILE A 86 -7.12 -18.64 3.77
CA ILE A 86 -6.93 -20.03 3.35
C ILE A 86 -5.47 -20.43 3.57
N ALA A 87 -5.26 -21.60 4.16
CA ALA A 87 -3.95 -22.25 4.20
C ALA A 87 -3.95 -23.47 3.29
N MET A 88 -2.87 -23.62 2.53
CA MET A 88 -2.76 -24.63 1.49
C MET A 88 -1.37 -25.27 1.51
N ASN A 89 -1.27 -26.52 1.14
CA ASN A 89 0.01 -27.11 0.80
C ASN A 89 0.57 -26.38 -0.42
N ALA A 90 1.70 -25.71 -0.28
CA ALA A 90 2.23 -24.83 -1.32
C ALA A 90 2.73 -25.59 -2.57
N LYS A 91 3.04 -26.89 -2.46
CA LYS A 91 3.45 -27.77 -3.57
C LYS A 91 2.25 -28.24 -4.41
N THR A 92 1.11 -28.52 -3.76
CA THR A 92 0.00 -29.24 -4.41
C THR A 92 -1.29 -28.45 -4.55
N GLY A 93 -1.40 -27.29 -3.90
CA GLY A 93 -2.64 -26.52 -3.83
C GLY A 93 -3.75 -27.14 -2.95
N LYS A 94 -3.47 -28.25 -2.24
CA LYS A 94 -4.46 -28.87 -1.33
C LYS A 94 -4.74 -27.96 -0.14
N VAL A 95 -6.02 -27.62 0.08
CA VAL A 95 -6.46 -26.85 1.24
C VAL A 95 -6.22 -27.64 2.52
N LEU A 96 -5.60 -27.00 3.51
CA LEU A 96 -5.35 -27.53 4.84
C LEU A 96 -6.43 -27.06 5.82
N TRP A 97 -6.73 -25.77 5.83
CA TRP A 97 -7.79 -25.19 6.63
C TRP A 97 -8.26 -23.85 6.02
N ARG A 98 -9.43 -23.37 6.47
CA ARG A 98 -9.99 -22.05 6.15
C ARG A 98 -10.41 -21.35 7.44
N TYR A 99 -10.23 -20.03 7.49
CA TYR A 99 -10.79 -19.13 8.47
C TYR A 99 -11.78 -18.18 7.78
N GLU A 100 -12.97 -18.10 8.30
CA GLU A 100 -14.02 -17.19 7.81
C GLU A 100 -14.21 -16.04 8.80
N HIS A 101 -13.88 -14.83 8.35
CA HIS A 101 -14.09 -13.65 9.17
C HIS A 101 -15.56 -13.25 9.17
N ASN A 102 -16.14 -13.19 10.37
CA ASN A 102 -17.49 -12.67 10.57
C ASN A 102 -17.43 -11.15 10.80
N ARG A 103 -17.28 -10.39 9.69
CA ARG A 103 -17.19 -8.94 9.75
C ARG A 103 -18.49 -8.28 10.21
N ASN A 104 -18.39 -7.13 10.84
CA ASN A 104 -19.54 -6.27 11.08
C ASN A 104 -20.09 -5.73 9.75
N ARG A 105 -21.28 -6.16 9.34
CA ARG A 105 -21.90 -5.79 8.06
C ARG A 105 -22.46 -4.37 8.03
N ASP A 106 -22.64 -3.75 9.18
CA ASP A 106 -23.01 -2.33 9.29
C ASP A 106 -21.79 -1.42 9.10
N TRP A 107 -20.57 -2.00 9.14
CA TRP A 107 -19.33 -1.29 8.90
C TRP A 107 -19.09 -1.13 7.39
N LYS A 108 -19.14 0.09 6.89
CA LYS A 108 -18.90 0.40 5.48
C LYS A 108 -17.40 0.35 5.19
N MET A 109 -17.04 -0.13 3.99
CA MET A 109 -15.65 -0.27 3.58
C MET A 109 -15.25 0.84 2.62
N CYS A 110 -14.09 1.46 2.86
CA CYS A 110 -13.43 2.24 1.84
C CYS A 110 -12.79 1.33 0.79
N CYS A 111 -12.91 1.69 -0.48
CA CYS A 111 -12.10 1.17 -1.59
C CYS A 111 -12.21 -0.35 -1.86
N GLY A 112 -13.26 -1.00 -1.37
CA GLY A 112 -13.56 -2.41 -1.59
C GLY A 112 -13.03 -3.36 -0.51
N PRO A 113 -13.28 -4.67 -0.65
CA PRO A 113 -13.04 -5.68 0.38
C PRO A 113 -11.59 -6.16 0.45
N SER A 114 -10.65 -5.44 -0.14
CA SER A 114 -9.29 -5.89 -0.35
C SER A 114 -8.48 -5.91 0.93
N ASN A 115 -7.70 -6.97 1.10
CA ASN A 115 -6.62 -7.08 2.05
C ASN A 115 -5.34 -7.43 1.28
N ARG A 116 -4.19 -6.83 1.64
CA ARG A 116 -2.95 -6.99 0.88
C ARG A 116 -2.03 -8.10 1.39
N GLY A 117 -2.41 -8.80 2.44
CA GLY A 117 -1.65 -9.95 2.91
C GLY A 117 -1.70 -10.16 4.42
N LEU A 118 -0.93 -11.14 4.83
CA LEU A 118 -0.77 -11.60 6.21
C LEU A 118 0.68 -11.38 6.65
N ALA A 119 0.91 -11.42 7.96
CA ALA A 119 2.23 -11.65 8.54
C ALA A 119 2.24 -12.97 9.31
N ILE A 120 3.41 -13.64 9.36
CA ILE A 120 3.61 -14.86 10.13
C ILE A 120 4.80 -14.70 11.06
N HIS A 121 4.64 -15.11 12.32
CA HIS A 121 5.73 -15.14 13.28
C HIS A 121 5.41 -16.12 14.43
N ASN A 122 6.38 -16.93 14.83
CA ASN A 122 6.27 -17.88 15.97
C ASN A 122 4.98 -18.72 15.95
N GLY A 123 4.59 -19.24 14.76
CA GLY A 123 3.41 -20.09 14.62
C GLY A 123 2.08 -19.32 14.63
N GLN A 124 2.10 -18.00 14.61
CA GLN A 124 0.92 -17.16 14.56
C GLN A 124 0.84 -16.42 13.22
N LEU A 125 -0.38 -16.27 12.68
CA LEU A 125 -0.69 -15.39 11.56
C LEU A 125 -1.38 -14.14 12.09
N PHE A 126 -1.04 -13.01 11.49
CA PHE A 126 -1.64 -11.72 11.83
C PHE A 126 -2.33 -11.12 10.61
N MET A 127 -3.54 -10.62 10.81
CA MET A 127 -4.37 -10.04 9.76
C MET A 127 -5.05 -8.76 10.27
N GLY A 128 -4.91 -7.68 9.50
CA GLY A 128 -5.77 -6.51 9.65
C GLY A 128 -7.08 -6.70 8.86
N THR A 129 -8.18 -6.16 9.34
CA THR A 129 -9.49 -6.37 8.70
C THR A 129 -10.13 -5.09 8.18
N VAL A 130 -11.04 -5.22 7.21
CA VAL A 130 -11.78 -4.10 6.63
C VAL A 130 -12.73 -3.41 7.62
N ASP A 131 -13.06 -4.06 8.73
CA ASP A 131 -13.85 -3.51 9.83
C ASP A 131 -12.97 -3.12 11.05
N ALA A 132 -11.72 -2.76 10.77
CA ALA A 132 -10.76 -2.19 11.71
C ALA A 132 -10.45 -3.07 12.93
N ARG A 133 -10.25 -4.36 12.71
CA ARG A 133 -9.78 -5.31 13.73
C ARG A 133 -8.39 -5.80 13.38
N LEU A 134 -7.61 -6.11 14.39
CA LEU A 134 -6.38 -6.87 14.26
C LEU A 134 -6.60 -8.25 14.88
N ILE A 135 -6.33 -9.30 14.10
CA ILE A 135 -6.63 -10.68 14.46
C ILE A 135 -5.35 -11.50 14.42
N SER A 136 -5.17 -12.37 15.41
CA SER A 136 -4.14 -13.43 15.41
C SER A 136 -4.79 -14.79 15.28
N LEU A 137 -4.25 -15.63 14.38
CA LEU A 137 -4.67 -17.02 14.17
C LEU A 137 -3.50 -17.96 14.43
N ASP A 138 -3.78 -19.16 14.92
CA ASP A 138 -2.81 -20.26 14.91
C ASP A 138 -2.52 -20.67 13.46
N SER A 139 -1.26 -20.70 13.07
CA SER A 139 -0.88 -20.96 11.66
C SER A 139 -1.13 -22.40 11.23
N LYS A 140 -1.23 -23.38 12.15
CA LYS A 140 -1.45 -24.79 11.84
C LYS A 140 -2.92 -25.14 11.73
N THR A 141 -3.78 -24.50 12.54
CA THR A 141 -5.20 -24.86 12.67
C THR A 141 -6.14 -23.80 12.08
N GLY A 142 -5.71 -22.54 11.97
CA GLY A 142 -6.56 -21.40 11.61
C GLY A 142 -7.46 -20.93 12.75
N GLU A 143 -7.33 -21.50 13.96
CA GLU A 143 -8.09 -21.06 15.13
C GLU A 143 -7.67 -19.64 15.57
N LYS A 144 -8.66 -18.86 15.97
CA LYS A 144 -8.43 -17.49 16.43
C LYS A 144 -7.84 -17.50 17.84
N LEU A 145 -6.63 -16.93 17.97
CA LEU A 145 -5.93 -16.80 19.25
C LEU A 145 -6.37 -15.55 20.01
N TRP A 146 -6.45 -14.41 19.30
CA TRP A 146 -6.99 -13.18 19.84
C TRP A 146 -7.52 -12.28 18.72
N ASP A 147 -8.31 -11.27 19.08
CA ASP A 147 -9.04 -10.43 18.16
C ASP A 147 -9.40 -9.11 18.87
N ILE A 148 -8.86 -7.99 18.38
CA ILE A 148 -9.01 -6.68 19.00
C ILE A 148 -9.54 -5.64 18.02
N ASN A 149 -10.31 -4.66 18.52
CA ASN A 149 -10.60 -3.44 17.80
C ASN A 149 -9.41 -2.49 17.88
N VAL A 150 -8.96 -1.95 16.74
CA VAL A 150 -7.85 -0.97 16.72
C VAL A 150 -8.35 0.48 16.73
N VAL A 151 -9.63 0.70 16.49
CA VAL A 151 -10.31 2.01 16.57
C VAL A 151 -11.56 1.90 17.42
N ASN A 152 -11.94 3.01 18.07
CA ASN A 152 -13.23 3.09 18.74
C ASN A 152 -14.35 3.15 17.70
N ASN A 153 -15.28 2.21 17.79
CA ASN A 153 -16.39 2.07 16.84
C ASN A 153 -17.57 2.95 17.26
N VAL A 154 -17.37 4.27 17.27
CA VAL A 154 -18.48 5.20 17.50
C VAL A 154 -19.07 5.57 16.14
N VAL A 155 -20.21 4.99 15.81
CA VAL A 155 -21.00 5.40 14.65
C VAL A 155 -21.84 6.62 15.05
N GLN A 156 -21.55 7.76 14.43
CA GLN A 156 -22.37 8.96 14.56
C GLN A 156 -23.34 8.99 13.37
N THR A 157 -24.63 9.12 13.63
CA THR A 157 -25.65 9.27 12.58
C THR A 157 -26.19 10.69 12.61
N GLU A 158 -26.21 11.35 11.47
CA GLU A 158 -26.77 12.68 11.31
C GLU A 158 -27.70 12.75 10.10
N THR A 159 -28.57 13.76 10.08
CA THR A 159 -29.35 14.11 8.89
C THR A 159 -28.73 15.39 8.31
N ILE A 160 -28.18 15.28 7.11
CA ILE A 160 -27.65 16.42 6.36
C ILE A 160 -28.61 16.85 5.27
N THR A 161 -28.61 18.14 4.95
CA THR A 161 -29.29 18.68 3.77
C THR A 161 -28.37 18.57 2.57
N ALA A 162 -28.85 17.93 1.53
CA ALA A 162 -28.27 17.85 0.18
C ALA A 162 -26.76 17.60 0.07
N LEU A 163 -26.40 16.53 -0.59
CA LEU A 163 -25.09 16.32 -1.21
C LEU A 163 -25.10 16.87 -2.63
N ASN A 164 -23.91 17.02 -3.19
CA ASN A 164 -23.65 17.56 -4.54
C ASN A 164 -24.70 17.17 -5.60
N ASN A 165 -25.21 18.14 -6.34
CA ASN A 165 -26.19 17.99 -7.45
C ASN A 165 -27.59 17.48 -7.06
N GLU A 166 -27.95 17.44 -5.78
CA GLU A 166 -29.27 17.05 -5.31
C GLU A 166 -30.14 18.27 -5.00
N ASP A 167 -31.46 18.04 -4.89
CA ASP A 167 -32.39 19.07 -4.43
C ASP A 167 -31.91 19.65 -3.08
N PRO A 168 -31.71 20.98 -2.96
CA PRO A 168 -31.27 21.62 -1.73
C PRO A 168 -32.15 21.33 -0.52
N ASN A 169 -33.38 20.87 -0.72
CA ASN A 169 -34.31 20.52 0.34
C ASN A 169 -34.27 19.01 0.70
N GLN A 170 -33.55 18.20 -0.04
CA GLN A 170 -33.47 16.77 0.21
C GLN A 170 -32.66 16.52 1.48
N LYS A 171 -33.23 15.78 2.41
CA LYS A 171 -32.56 15.34 3.63
C LYS A 171 -32.07 13.92 3.46
N ARG A 172 -30.78 13.68 3.76
CA ARG A 172 -30.20 12.35 3.78
C ARG A 172 -29.68 11.98 5.15
N LYS A 173 -29.86 10.74 5.52
CA LYS A 173 -29.16 10.17 6.66
C LYS A 173 -27.76 9.79 6.26
N VAL A 174 -26.80 10.20 7.07
CA VAL A 174 -25.39 9.88 6.93
C VAL A 174 -24.88 9.31 8.23
N SER A 175 -23.99 8.34 8.15
CA SER A 175 -23.30 7.81 9.32
C SER A 175 -21.79 8.04 9.18
N GLY A 176 -21.16 8.42 10.26
CA GLY A 176 -19.71 8.62 10.33
C GLY A 176 -19.04 7.63 11.27
N GLY A 177 -17.72 7.60 11.24
CA GLY A 177 -16.91 6.70 12.08
C GLY A 177 -16.74 5.28 11.54
N THR A 178 -17.46 4.91 10.48
CA THR A 178 -17.26 3.69 9.71
C THR A 178 -16.34 3.96 8.49
N GLY A 179 -16.02 2.97 7.67
CA GLY A 179 -15.15 3.12 6.50
C GLY A 179 -13.65 3.07 6.80
N VAL A 180 -13.30 3.13 8.06
CA VAL A 180 -11.94 2.92 8.53
C VAL A 180 -11.68 1.43 8.64
N GLY A 181 -10.58 0.98 8.07
CA GLY A 181 -10.17 -0.43 8.07
C GLY A 181 -8.67 -0.59 8.05
N ILE A 182 -8.20 -1.83 7.90
CA ILE A 182 -6.80 -2.16 7.70
C ILE A 182 -6.68 -2.89 6.38
N SER A 183 -6.14 -2.24 5.36
CA SER A 183 -5.95 -2.82 4.03
C SER A 183 -4.53 -3.31 3.77
N MET A 184 -3.55 -2.85 4.54
CA MET A 184 -2.15 -3.27 4.43
C MET A 184 -1.94 -4.70 4.94
N ALA A 185 -0.91 -5.37 4.45
CA ALA A 185 -0.35 -6.53 5.14
C ALA A 185 0.34 -6.05 6.42
N PRO A 186 0.07 -6.64 7.59
CA PRO A 186 0.83 -6.34 8.79
C PRO A 186 2.32 -6.67 8.61
N VAL A 187 3.18 -6.01 9.37
CA VAL A 187 4.59 -6.39 9.47
C VAL A 187 4.91 -6.77 10.92
N VAL A 188 5.70 -7.84 11.09
CA VAL A 188 6.17 -8.24 12.42
C VAL A 188 7.64 -7.87 12.57
N TYR A 189 7.94 -7.17 13.66
CA TYR A 189 9.30 -6.85 14.06
C TYR A 189 9.50 -7.18 15.55
N GLU A 190 10.44 -8.10 15.82
CA GLU A 190 10.58 -8.69 17.15
C GLU A 190 9.24 -9.27 17.66
N ASN A 191 8.78 -8.85 18.83
CA ASN A 191 7.50 -9.27 19.42
C ASN A 191 6.37 -8.26 19.17
N LYS A 192 6.45 -7.49 18.08
CA LYS A 192 5.47 -6.45 17.73
C LYS A 192 4.86 -6.73 16.36
N VAL A 193 3.55 -6.74 16.27
CA VAL A 193 2.82 -6.65 15.00
C VAL A 193 2.43 -5.18 14.77
N ILE A 194 2.81 -4.66 13.61
CA ILE A 194 2.65 -3.24 13.27
C ILE A 194 1.62 -3.13 12.15
N ILE A 195 0.64 -2.26 12.38
CA ILE A 195 -0.42 -1.94 11.41
C ILE A 195 -0.67 -0.44 11.36
N GLY A 196 -1.19 0.02 10.25
CA GLY A 196 -1.79 1.34 10.10
C GLY A 196 -3.22 1.23 9.62
N ILE A 197 -3.95 2.34 9.65
CA ILE A 197 -5.36 2.38 9.25
C ILE A 197 -5.56 3.11 7.93
N THR A 198 -6.56 2.68 7.18
CA THR A 198 -7.03 3.29 5.92
C THR A 198 -8.43 3.87 6.08
N GLY A 199 -8.85 4.69 5.12
CA GLY A 199 -10.21 5.22 5.05
C GLY A 199 -10.51 6.37 6.02
N VAL A 200 -9.51 6.93 6.67
CA VAL A 200 -9.69 7.95 7.72
C VAL A 200 -10.28 9.26 7.19
N GLY A 201 -10.03 9.61 5.92
CA GLY A 201 -10.63 10.78 5.26
C GLY A 201 -12.05 10.56 4.75
N TYR A 202 -12.56 9.34 4.82
CA TYR A 202 -13.86 8.93 4.26
C TYR A 202 -14.84 8.47 5.35
N GLY A 203 -14.78 9.03 6.53
CA GLY A 203 -15.62 8.62 7.66
C GLY A 203 -17.13 8.79 7.48
N LEU A 204 -17.59 9.34 6.34
CA LEU A 204 -19.01 9.58 6.05
C LEU A 204 -19.58 8.54 5.09
N HIS A 205 -20.75 8.00 5.42
CA HIS A 205 -21.51 7.05 4.61
C HIS A 205 -22.92 7.57 4.33
N LEU A 206 -23.44 7.21 3.15
CA LEU A 206 -24.85 7.35 2.84
C LEU A 206 -25.58 6.08 3.26
N ASP A 207 -26.66 6.20 4.02
CA ASP A 207 -27.43 5.05 4.51
C ASP A 207 -28.12 4.25 3.39
N ASP A 208 -28.35 4.87 2.23
CA ASP A 208 -28.92 4.25 1.04
C ASP A 208 -27.90 3.53 0.15
N ALA A 209 -26.61 3.69 0.42
CA ALA A 209 -25.59 2.89 -0.23
C ALA A 209 -25.68 1.44 0.23
N GLY A 210 -25.61 0.49 -0.71
CA GLY A 210 -25.64 -0.95 -0.40
C GLY A 210 -24.60 -1.34 0.66
N LYS A 211 -24.87 -2.39 1.43
CA LYS A 211 -24.01 -2.84 2.55
C LYS A 211 -22.56 -3.12 2.16
N ASP A 212 -22.31 -3.46 0.91
CA ASP A 212 -20.99 -3.75 0.34
C ASP A 212 -20.53 -2.67 -0.65
N ALA A 213 -21.24 -1.53 -0.71
CA ALA A 213 -20.84 -0.43 -1.57
C ALA A 213 -19.55 0.19 -1.06
N PRO A 214 -18.57 0.51 -1.95
CA PRO A 214 -17.47 1.39 -1.60
C PRO A 214 -18.05 2.72 -1.15
N LEU A 215 -17.38 3.39 -0.22
CA LEU A 215 -17.76 4.73 0.19
C LEU A 215 -17.90 5.65 -1.02
N ALA A 216 -19.06 6.25 -1.17
CA ALA A 216 -19.14 7.50 -1.87
C ALA A 216 -18.38 8.52 -1.02
N SER A 217 -17.25 9.01 -1.49
CA SER A 217 -16.54 10.11 -0.86
C SER A 217 -17.49 11.31 -0.86
N VAL A 218 -17.90 11.77 0.32
CA VAL A 218 -18.67 13.00 0.42
C VAL A 218 -17.69 14.15 0.40
N VAL A 219 -17.29 14.52 -0.80
CA VAL A 219 -16.46 15.68 -1.06
C VAL A 219 -17.26 16.93 -0.75
N GLY A 220 -16.69 17.87 0.01
CA GLY A 220 -17.32 19.16 0.32
C GLY A 220 -18.13 19.23 1.61
N VAL A 221 -18.27 18.15 2.35
CA VAL A 221 -18.63 18.24 3.77
C VAL A 221 -17.31 18.34 4.54
N ALA A 222 -17.00 19.53 5.06
CA ALA A 222 -15.76 19.81 5.77
C ALA A 222 -15.40 18.67 6.71
N GLY A 223 -14.49 17.82 6.34
CA GLY A 223 -13.84 16.69 7.02
C GLY A 223 -14.37 16.17 8.35
N ARG A 224 -15.50 16.66 8.84
CA ARG A 224 -16.01 16.52 10.21
C ARG A 224 -16.35 15.08 10.63
N PHE A 225 -16.37 14.16 9.67
CA PHE A 225 -16.53 12.74 9.89
C PHE A 225 -15.23 11.95 9.68
N GLY A 226 -14.16 12.63 9.25
CA GLY A 226 -12.82 12.08 9.20
C GLY A 226 -12.22 11.92 10.59
N ARG A 227 -11.01 11.45 10.63
CA ARG A 227 -10.18 11.30 11.83
C ARG A 227 -8.71 11.33 11.45
N PRO A 228 -7.79 11.55 12.39
CA PRO A 228 -6.37 11.34 12.16
C PRO A 228 -6.06 9.88 11.87
N GLY A 229 -5.15 9.65 10.93
CA GLY A 229 -4.54 8.35 10.70
C GLY A 229 -3.52 8.01 11.78
N PHE A 230 -3.14 6.74 11.85
CA PHE A 230 -2.04 6.32 12.71
C PHE A 230 -1.35 5.06 12.19
N LEU A 231 -0.11 4.87 12.64
CA LEU A 231 0.61 3.60 12.62
C LEU A 231 0.81 3.15 14.07
N ALA A 232 0.57 1.87 14.39
CA ALA A 232 0.67 1.38 15.76
C ALA A 232 1.25 -0.03 15.84
N ALA A 233 1.96 -0.32 16.91
CA ALA A 233 2.49 -1.63 17.25
C ALA A 233 1.72 -2.27 18.40
N TYR A 234 1.50 -3.57 18.27
CA TYR A 234 0.80 -4.37 19.25
C TYR A 234 1.65 -5.60 19.59
N ASP A 235 1.61 -6.03 20.85
CA ASP A 235 2.26 -7.26 21.31
C ASP A 235 1.65 -8.47 20.60
N ILE A 236 2.50 -9.32 20.02
CA ILE A 236 2.05 -10.45 19.20
C ILE A 236 1.28 -11.53 19.99
N TYR A 237 1.48 -11.62 21.29
CA TYR A 237 0.84 -12.65 22.13
C TYR A 237 -0.48 -12.20 22.75
N SER A 238 -0.55 -10.94 23.16
CA SER A 238 -1.71 -10.39 23.89
C SER A 238 -2.59 -9.45 23.07
N GLY A 239 -2.10 -8.95 21.93
CA GLY A 239 -2.77 -7.89 21.16
C GLY A 239 -2.76 -6.52 21.87
N LYS A 240 -2.04 -6.38 23.00
CA LYS A 240 -1.98 -5.09 23.72
C LYS A 240 -1.16 -4.08 22.91
N LYS A 241 -1.69 -2.85 22.76
CA LYS A 241 -0.97 -1.77 22.09
C LYS A 241 0.29 -1.40 22.86
N ILE A 242 1.44 -1.33 22.16
CA ILE A 242 2.75 -0.98 22.72
C ILE A 242 3.03 0.50 22.46
N TRP A 243 2.88 0.96 21.21
CA TRP A 243 3.02 2.37 20.84
C TRP A 243 2.08 2.71 19.68
N GLN A 244 1.83 4.00 19.50
CA GLN A 244 1.10 4.56 18.37
C GLN A 244 1.78 5.88 17.97
N PHE A 245 1.91 6.06 16.66
CA PHE A 245 2.29 7.32 16.03
C PHE A 245 1.09 7.84 15.25
N ASP A 246 0.58 8.99 15.65
CA ASP A 246 -0.49 9.69 14.94
C ASP A 246 0.10 10.44 13.76
N THR A 247 -0.46 10.22 12.54
CA THR A 247 0.05 10.83 11.29
C THR A 247 -0.31 12.30 11.17
N ILE A 248 -1.18 12.79 12.05
CA ILE A 248 -1.50 14.19 12.22
C ILE A 248 -1.00 14.61 13.60
N PRO A 249 -0.06 15.56 13.70
CA PRO A 249 0.47 16.01 14.99
C PRO A 249 -0.57 16.83 15.77
N GLU A 250 -0.47 16.80 17.10
CA GLU A 250 -1.31 17.64 17.97
C GLU A 250 -1.05 19.13 17.78
N GLU A 251 0.21 19.48 17.48
CA GLU A 251 0.67 20.85 17.23
C GLU A 251 1.50 20.90 15.94
N GLY A 252 1.45 22.03 15.23
CA GLY A 252 2.24 22.25 14.02
C GLY A 252 1.69 21.58 12.75
N TRP A 253 0.43 21.18 12.78
CA TRP A 253 -0.30 20.67 11.61
C TRP A 253 -0.20 21.60 10.39
N GLU A 254 -0.23 22.91 10.64
CA GLU A 254 -0.21 23.96 9.62
C GLU A 254 1.12 23.99 8.86
N GLY A 255 2.21 23.52 9.46
CA GLY A 255 3.56 23.58 8.86
C GLY A 255 4.04 25.02 8.62
N ASP A 256 4.88 25.16 7.59
CA ASP A 256 5.55 26.42 7.25
C ASP A 256 4.77 27.27 6.24
N PHE A 257 3.64 26.81 5.73
CA PHE A 257 2.90 27.42 4.62
C PHE A 257 3.77 27.54 3.36
N SER A 258 4.28 26.41 2.86
CA SER A 258 5.14 26.37 1.68
C SER A 258 4.35 26.46 0.39
N ASN A 259 4.76 27.35 -0.51
CA ASN A 259 4.26 27.37 -1.90
C ASN A 259 5.06 26.46 -2.84
N TYR A 260 5.95 25.66 -2.28
CA TYR A 260 6.81 24.75 -3.03
C TYR A 260 6.83 23.38 -2.37
N THR A 261 6.96 22.35 -3.18
CA THR A 261 7.41 21.05 -2.68
C THR A 261 8.85 21.14 -2.19
N LYS A 262 9.31 20.20 -1.37
CA LYS A 262 10.70 20.21 -0.88
C LYS A 262 11.76 20.06 -1.98
N ASP A 263 11.37 19.56 -3.15
CA ASP A 263 12.19 19.42 -4.35
C ASP A 263 11.96 20.52 -5.39
N GLY A 264 11.22 21.58 -5.04
CA GLY A 264 11.16 22.86 -5.77
C GLY A 264 10.01 23.02 -6.77
N GLU A 265 9.04 22.10 -6.84
CA GLU A 265 7.85 22.27 -7.68
C GLU A 265 6.91 23.33 -7.09
N VAL A 266 6.34 24.19 -7.94
CA VAL A 266 5.42 25.27 -7.51
C VAL A 266 4.01 24.74 -7.30
N LEU A 267 3.40 25.08 -6.16
CA LEU A 267 2.05 24.60 -5.79
C LEU A 267 0.93 25.61 -6.09
N ASN A 268 1.26 26.85 -6.46
CA ASN A 268 0.32 27.94 -6.78
C ASN A 268 -0.73 28.25 -5.69
N ARG A 269 -0.35 28.13 -4.40
CA ARG A 269 -1.22 28.35 -3.25
C ARG A 269 -1.40 29.84 -2.94
N ASP A 270 -2.59 30.25 -2.54
CA ASP A 270 -2.84 31.56 -1.93
C ASP A 270 -2.55 31.49 -0.42
N LEU A 271 -1.28 31.62 -0.05
CA LEU A 271 -0.82 31.51 1.33
C LEU A 271 -1.38 32.61 2.23
N GLN A 272 -1.73 33.80 1.68
CA GLN A 272 -2.32 34.86 2.47
C GLN A 272 -3.76 34.52 2.84
N TYR A 273 -4.54 34.05 1.86
CA TYR A 273 -5.88 33.54 2.10
C TYR A 273 -5.90 32.44 3.16
N GLU A 274 -5.00 31.47 3.04
CA GLU A 274 -4.91 30.37 4.01
C GLU A 274 -4.60 30.88 5.44
N ARG A 275 -3.65 31.81 5.60
CA ARG A 275 -3.31 32.40 6.92
C ARG A 275 -4.49 33.17 7.53
N ASP A 276 -5.20 33.94 6.72
CA ASP A 276 -6.35 34.73 7.17
C ASP A 276 -7.54 33.85 7.59
N HIS A 277 -7.59 32.60 7.10
CA HIS A 277 -8.65 31.66 7.40
C HIS A 277 -8.29 30.61 8.49
N LEU A 278 -7.07 30.63 9.01
CA LEU A 278 -6.61 29.66 9.99
C LEU A 278 -7.51 29.60 11.24
N GLU A 279 -7.88 30.75 11.80
CA GLU A 279 -8.74 30.85 12.98
C GLU A 279 -10.18 30.37 12.73
N LYS A 280 -10.61 30.33 11.46
CA LYS A 280 -11.95 29.85 11.10
C LYS A 280 -12.10 28.34 11.25
N TYR A 281 -10.99 27.59 11.18
CA TYR A 281 -10.98 26.12 11.18
C TYR A 281 -10.07 25.54 12.27
N PRO A 282 -10.28 25.90 13.56
CA PRO A 282 -9.37 25.51 14.65
C PRO A 282 -9.33 24.00 14.91
N ASP A 283 -10.33 23.27 14.41
CA ASP A 283 -10.47 21.82 14.59
C ASP A 283 -10.05 21.01 13.36
N ALA A 284 -9.47 21.63 12.31
CA ALA A 284 -9.13 20.95 11.06
C ALA A 284 -8.27 19.69 11.28
N ALA A 285 -7.27 19.76 12.14
CA ALA A 285 -6.38 18.66 12.48
C ALA A 285 -7.13 17.45 13.07
N LYS A 286 -8.23 17.64 13.81
CA LYS A 286 -9.03 16.55 14.40
C LYS A 286 -9.64 15.61 13.35
N TYR A 287 -9.77 16.08 12.12
CA TYR A 287 -10.34 15.34 11.00
C TYR A 287 -9.31 15.07 9.90
N GLY A 288 -8.05 15.31 10.17
CA GLY A 288 -6.95 15.61 9.27
C GLY A 288 -6.61 14.57 8.18
N GLY A 289 -7.08 13.34 8.24
CA GLY A 289 -6.73 12.33 7.24
C GLY A 289 -5.39 11.63 7.53
N GLY A 290 -4.54 11.47 6.52
CA GLY A 290 -3.21 10.88 6.70
C GLY A 290 -3.21 9.38 6.96
N SER A 291 -4.01 8.59 6.21
CA SER A 291 -4.04 7.11 6.31
C SER A 291 -2.64 6.51 6.23
N ALA A 292 -2.32 5.53 7.07
CA ALA A 292 -1.15 4.66 6.94
C ALA A 292 -1.62 3.30 6.42
N TRP A 293 -1.62 3.10 5.09
CA TRP A 293 -2.39 2.03 4.46
C TRP A 293 -1.57 1.07 3.59
N THR A 294 -0.25 1.23 3.59
CA THR A 294 0.69 0.35 2.89
C THR A 294 1.75 -0.20 3.86
N THR A 295 2.26 -1.39 3.52
CA THR A 295 3.16 -2.14 4.40
C THR A 295 4.51 -1.42 4.58
N PRO A 296 4.94 -1.13 5.81
CA PRO A 296 6.22 -0.51 6.09
C PRO A 296 7.41 -1.37 5.67
N ALA A 297 8.56 -0.71 5.43
CA ALA A 297 9.87 -1.36 5.43
C ALA A 297 10.58 -1.10 6.75
N ILE A 298 11.42 -2.04 7.20
CA ILE A 298 12.17 -1.91 8.46
C ILE A 298 13.64 -2.24 8.25
N ASP A 299 14.49 -1.30 8.61
CA ASP A 299 15.91 -1.52 8.77
C ASP A 299 16.22 -2.05 10.18
N LYS A 300 16.67 -3.30 10.24
CA LYS A 300 16.98 -3.97 11.51
C LYS A 300 18.24 -3.42 12.17
N ASP A 301 19.18 -2.93 11.39
CA ASP A 301 20.49 -2.49 11.90
C ASP A 301 20.37 -1.18 12.68
N THR A 302 19.46 -0.30 12.22
CA THR A 302 19.21 1.01 12.85
C THR A 302 17.90 1.08 13.63
N ASN A 303 17.12 -0.01 13.66
CA ASN A 303 15.75 -0.06 14.22
C ASN A 303 14.84 1.03 13.64
N THR A 304 14.95 1.28 12.32
CA THR A 304 14.19 2.33 11.66
C THR A 304 13.10 1.74 10.79
N LEU A 305 11.86 2.19 11.00
CA LEU A 305 10.68 1.83 10.22
C LEU A 305 10.33 2.99 9.28
N PHE A 306 10.06 2.66 8.00
CA PHE A 306 9.67 3.62 6.97
C PHE A 306 8.28 3.29 6.45
N PHE A 307 7.40 4.30 6.32
CA PHE A 307 6.07 4.14 5.76
C PHE A 307 5.59 5.43 5.08
N GLY A 308 4.61 5.29 4.19
CA GLY A 308 3.97 6.43 3.54
C GLY A 308 2.66 6.82 4.22
N THR A 309 2.34 8.11 4.20
CA THR A 309 1.06 8.64 4.66
C THR A 309 0.18 9.05 3.49
N GLY A 310 -1.12 8.92 3.69
CA GLY A 310 -2.14 9.31 2.74
C GLY A 310 -2.42 10.82 2.73
N ASN A 311 -3.32 11.19 1.84
CA ASN A 311 -3.77 12.57 1.66
C ASN A 311 -4.49 13.13 2.90
N PRO A 312 -4.53 14.49 3.03
CA PRO A 312 -5.31 15.14 4.07
C PRO A 312 -6.82 15.04 3.81
N SER A 313 -7.62 15.36 4.81
CA SER A 313 -9.09 15.38 4.75
C SER A 313 -9.62 16.79 5.03
N PRO A 314 -10.58 17.28 4.21
CA PRO A 314 -11.19 16.68 3.01
C PRO A 314 -10.21 16.57 1.83
N GLN A 315 -10.30 15.48 1.07
CA GLN A 315 -9.29 15.12 0.08
C GLN A 315 -9.16 16.12 -1.09
N MET A 316 -10.28 16.63 -1.59
CA MET A 316 -10.33 17.41 -2.84
C MET A 316 -10.65 18.89 -2.60
N SER A 317 -10.45 19.37 -1.38
CA SER A 317 -10.69 20.76 -1.00
C SER A 317 -9.73 21.17 0.11
N GLY A 318 -9.02 22.27 -0.07
CA GLY A 318 -8.08 22.82 0.90
C GLY A 318 -8.68 23.88 1.82
N ASP A 319 -9.82 24.48 1.47
CA ASP A 319 -10.38 25.68 2.12
C ASP A 319 -10.60 25.53 3.64
N SER A 320 -10.94 24.33 4.11
CA SER A 320 -11.21 24.04 5.52
C SER A 320 -10.00 23.49 6.30
N ARG A 321 -8.82 23.48 5.70
CA ARG A 321 -7.59 22.96 6.30
C ARG A 321 -6.35 23.74 5.89
N PRO A 322 -6.28 25.04 6.23
CA PRO A 322 -5.14 25.90 5.91
C PRO A 322 -3.81 25.29 6.36
N GLY A 323 -2.73 25.59 5.63
CA GLY A 323 -1.38 25.14 5.96
C GLY A 323 -0.95 23.88 5.20
N ASP A 324 0.25 23.37 5.50
CA ASP A 324 0.89 22.27 4.78
C ASP A 324 0.29 20.90 5.11
N ASN A 325 -0.46 20.79 6.20
CA ASN A 325 -1.15 19.59 6.67
C ASN A 325 -0.19 18.43 7.01
N LEU A 326 0.76 18.71 7.95
CA LEU A 326 1.73 17.72 8.42
C LEU A 326 1.04 16.58 9.21
N TYR A 327 1.44 15.28 9.06
CA TYR A 327 2.43 14.69 8.14
C TYR A 327 1.74 13.97 6.97
N THR A 328 0.72 14.55 6.36
CA THR A 328 0.07 13.94 5.18
C THR A 328 1.02 13.95 3.98
N VAL A 329 0.79 13.05 3.03
CA VAL A 329 1.57 12.89 1.79
C VAL A 329 3.09 12.87 2.04
N SER A 330 3.51 12.12 3.05
CA SER A 330 4.89 12.09 3.52
C SER A 330 5.45 10.67 3.54
N LEU A 331 6.75 10.55 3.24
CA LEU A 331 7.56 9.43 3.68
C LEU A 331 8.01 9.71 5.11
N VAL A 332 7.71 8.81 6.03
CA VAL A 332 7.96 8.98 7.47
C VAL A 332 8.88 7.89 7.97
N ALA A 333 9.88 8.25 8.76
CA ALA A 333 10.78 7.34 9.46
C ALA A 333 10.56 7.40 10.97
N LEU A 334 10.32 6.25 11.57
CA LEU A 334 10.13 6.10 13.01
C LEU A 334 11.19 5.17 13.61
N ASP A 335 11.44 5.32 14.89
CA ASP A 335 12.06 4.26 15.68
C ASP A 335 11.06 3.09 15.83
N ALA A 336 11.41 1.92 15.31
CA ALA A 336 10.52 0.75 15.25
C ALA A 336 10.15 0.19 16.63
N ASN A 337 10.95 0.48 17.66
CA ASN A 337 10.71 0.00 19.02
C ASN A 337 9.77 0.91 19.81
N THR A 338 9.82 2.22 19.56
CA THR A 338 9.12 3.22 20.38
C THR A 338 8.05 4.01 19.63
N GLY A 339 8.02 3.94 18.29
CA GLY A 339 7.15 4.75 17.45
C GLY A 339 7.52 6.24 17.38
N LYS A 340 8.68 6.63 17.91
CA LYS A 340 9.12 8.03 17.87
C LYS A 340 9.58 8.43 16.48
N LEU A 341 9.17 9.64 16.06
CA LEU A 341 9.58 10.24 14.79
C LEU A 341 11.09 10.46 14.77
N LYS A 342 11.75 9.98 13.69
CA LYS A 342 13.16 10.28 13.38
C LYS A 342 13.25 11.41 12.37
N TRP A 343 12.53 11.27 11.24
CA TRP A 343 12.42 12.29 10.20
C TRP A 343 11.19 12.04 9.33
N PHE A 344 10.82 13.05 8.53
CA PHE A 344 9.82 12.93 7.49
C PHE A 344 10.19 13.77 6.26
N TYR A 345 9.68 13.35 5.11
CA TYR A 345 9.76 14.12 3.87
C TYR A 345 8.37 14.22 3.26
N GLN A 346 7.77 15.42 3.32
CA GLN A 346 6.47 15.69 2.69
C GLN A 346 6.68 15.92 1.20
N GLN A 347 6.09 15.05 0.36
CA GLN A 347 6.20 15.16 -1.10
C GLN A 347 5.34 16.28 -1.65
N VAL A 348 4.12 16.44 -1.15
CA VAL A 348 3.19 17.47 -1.59
C VAL A 348 2.50 18.12 -0.39
N PRO A 349 2.94 19.33 0.02
CA PRO A 349 2.22 20.15 1.00
C PRO A 349 0.81 20.51 0.53
N HIS A 350 -0.15 20.57 1.45
CA HIS A 350 -1.53 20.99 1.16
C HIS A 350 -2.21 20.22 0.01
N ASP A 351 -1.98 18.93 -0.08
CA ASP A 351 -2.44 18.12 -1.22
C ASP A 351 -3.96 18.22 -1.45
N ILE A 352 -4.36 18.71 -2.61
CA ILE A 352 -5.76 18.79 -3.09
C ILE A 352 -5.99 17.90 -4.32
N TRP A 353 -5.01 17.09 -4.70
CA TRP A 353 -5.04 16.22 -5.89
C TRP A 353 -5.16 14.73 -5.54
N GLY A 354 -4.88 14.37 -4.29
CA GLY A 354 -4.92 12.99 -3.81
C GLY A 354 -3.62 12.21 -4.03
N TYR A 355 -2.48 12.87 -3.90
CA TYR A 355 -1.15 12.31 -4.15
C TYR A 355 -0.54 11.57 -2.94
N ASP A 356 -1.29 10.66 -2.31
CA ASP A 356 -0.79 9.80 -1.25
C ASP A 356 0.62 9.26 -1.53
N VAL A 357 1.44 9.10 -0.50
CA VAL A 357 2.65 8.27 -0.55
C VAL A 357 2.22 6.80 -0.41
N ALA A 358 1.78 6.23 -1.52
CA ALA A 358 0.99 5.01 -1.56
C ALA A 358 1.79 3.72 -1.77
N SER A 359 2.87 3.75 -2.57
CA SER A 359 3.71 2.56 -2.78
C SER A 359 4.51 2.25 -1.52
N PRO A 360 4.62 0.96 -1.12
CA PRO A 360 5.46 0.56 0.01
C PRO A 360 6.90 1.03 -0.16
N PRO A 361 7.52 1.62 0.86
CA PRO A 361 8.93 1.95 0.83
C PRO A 361 9.80 0.71 0.67
N VAL A 362 10.97 0.88 0.05
CA VAL A 362 11.94 -0.19 -0.17
C VAL A 362 13.33 0.26 0.28
N ILE A 363 14.06 -0.62 0.99
CA ILE A 363 15.37 -0.33 1.56
C ILE A 363 16.46 -0.98 0.70
N PHE A 364 17.50 -0.21 0.37
CA PHE A 364 18.62 -0.67 -0.44
C PHE A 364 19.87 0.20 -0.20
N HIS A 365 20.91 -0.01 -0.99
CA HIS A 365 22.07 0.88 -1.07
C HIS A 365 22.15 1.46 -2.47
N THR A 366 22.51 2.73 -2.58
CA THR A 366 22.70 3.40 -3.87
C THR A 366 24.09 4.03 -3.97
N LEU A 367 24.57 4.24 -5.18
CA LEU A 367 25.78 5.01 -5.45
C LEU A 367 25.39 6.47 -5.68
N HIS A 368 25.80 7.36 -4.80
CA HIS A 368 25.56 8.80 -4.90
C HIS A 368 26.88 9.54 -4.68
N GLU A 369 27.27 10.41 -5.63
CA GLU A 369 28.55 11.17 -5.61
C GLU A 369 29.77 10.28 -5.35
N GLY A 370 29.80 9.09 -5.96
CA GLY A 370 30.89 8.13 -5.84
C GLY A 370 30.98 7.37 -4.52
N LYS A 371 29.97 7.51 -3.64
CA LYS A 371 29.88 6.81 -2.35
C LYS A 371 28.67 5.88 -2.33
N VAL A 372 28.81 4.74 -1.68
CA VAL A 372 27.68 3.85 -1.39
C VAL A 372 26.93 4.40 -0.17
N ILE A 373 25.68 4.80 -0.38
CA ILE A 373 24.82 5.42 0.64
C ILE A 373 23.68 4.46 0.99
N PRO A 374 23.36 4.24 2.27
CA PRO A 374 22.15 3.56 2.67
C PRO A 374 20.93 4.39 2.28
N ALA A 375 20.00 3.77 1.55
CA ALA A 375 18.89 4.47 0.92
C ALA A 375 17.53 3.83 1.25
N VAL A 376 16.48 4.63 1.21
CA VAL A 376 15.10 4.22 1.13
C VAL A 376 14.45 4.86 -0.09
N GLY A 377 13.76 4.05 -0.90
CA GLY A 377 13.09 4.52 -2.12
C GLY A 377 11.59 4.32 -2.04
N GLN A 378 10.84 5.13 -2.80
CA GLN A 378 9.39 5.07 -2.87
C GLN A 378 8.90 5.57 -4.24
N ALA A 379 8.00 4.82 -4.89
CA ALA A 379 7.35 5.25 -6.12
C ALA A 379 6.15 6.15 -5.80
N GLY A 380 6.18 7.41 -6.26
CA GLY A 380 5.17 8.40 -5.94
C GLY A 380 3.92 8.33 -6.84
N LYS A 381 2.78 8.74 -6.30
CA LYS A 381 1.60 9.08 -7.11
C LYS A 381 1.90 10.24 -8.08
N THR A 382 2.87 11.07 -7.75
CA THR A 382 3.39 12.15 -8.59
C THR A 382 4.04 11.66 -9.90
N GLY A 383 4.41 10.38 -10.00
CA GLY A 383 5.03 9.79 -11.20
C GLY A 383 6.56 9.78 -11.19
N TRP A 384 7.18 10.10 -10.07
CA TRP A 384 8.62 9.97 -9.83
C TRP A 384 8.93 8.88 -8.81
N PHE A 385 10.13 8.33 -8.90
CA PHE A 385 10.71 7.51 -7.84
C PHE A 385 11.65 8.37 -7.01
N TYR A 386 11.37 8.48 -5.72
CA TYR A 386 12.17 9.25 -4.78
C TYR A 386 13.15 8.34 -4.06
N ILE A 387 14.42 8.75 -3.97
CA ILE A 387 15.47 8.05 -3.25
C ILE A 387 16.04 8.98 -2.18
N HIS A 388 15.90 8.57 -0.93
CA HIS A 388 16.36 9.34 0.22
C HIS A 388 17.51 8.65 0.92
N ASN A 389 18.39 9.44 1.52
CA ASN A 389 19.32 8.94 2.54
C ASN A 389 18.48 8.35 3.68
N ARG A 390 18.66 7.08 3.96
CA ARG A 390 17.87 6.33 4.93
C ARG A 390 17.96 6.89 6.36
N ASP A 391 19.13 7.43 6.72
CA ASP A 391 19.41 7.88 8.07
C ASP A 391 18.94 9.32 8.33
N THR A 392 18.99 10.20 7.32
CA THR A 392 18.71 11.62 7.44
C THR A 392 17.38 12.07 6.83
N GLY A 393 16.84 11.30 5.89
CA GLY A 393 15.66 11.71 5.10
C GLY A 393 15.97 12.68 3.95
N GLU A 394 17.23 13.05 3.76
CA GLU A 394 17.66 13.90 2.66
C GLU A 394 17.30 13.27 1.31
N LEU A 395 16.70 14.04 0.40
CA LEU A 395 16.44 13.58 -0.96
C LEU A 395 17.76 13.52 -1.74
N LEU A 396 18.22 12.30 -2.04
CA LEU A 396 19.43 12.09 -2.85
C LEU A 396 19.14 12.20 -4.34
N LEU A 397 17.95 11.71 -4.76
CA LEU A 397 17.60 11.61 -6.15
C LEU A 397 16.09 11.57 -6.34
N LYS A 398 15.60 12.33 -7.31
CA LYS A 398 14.26 12.20 -7.93
C LYS A 398 14.46 11.69 -9.35
N SER A 399 13.78 10.60 -9.72
CA SER A 399 13.96 9.96 -11.04
C SER A 399 13.43 10.82 -12.20
N GLU A 400 13.71 10.39 -13.43
CA GLU A 400 12.88 10.76 -14.57
C GLU A 400 11.43 10.35 -14.29
N PRO A 401 10.42 11.12 -14.77
CA PRO A 401 9.01 10.73 -14.62
C PRO A 401 8.74 9.44 -15.39
N PHE A 402 8.22 8.42 -14.72
CA PHE A 402 7.94 7.13 -15.34
C PHE A 402 6.55 7.06 -16.00
N VAL A 403 5.74 8.11 -15.88
CA VAL A 403 4.47 8.33 -16.59
C VAL A 403 4.39 9.77 -17.07
N PRO A 404 3.58 10.09 -18.10
CA PRO A 404 3.38 11.46 -18.54
C PRO A 404 2.85 12.35 -17.41
N GLN A 405 3.34 13.58 -17.37
CA GLN A 405 2.92 14.62 -16.43
C GLN A 405 2.39 15.84 -17.19
N LYS A 406 1.25 16.37 -16.74
CA LYS A 406 0.65 17.61 -17.28
C LYS A 406 -0.21 18.27 -16.23
N ASN A 407 -0.09 19.60 -16.11
CA ASN A 407 -0.85 20.40 -15.17
C ASN A 407 -0.77 19.88 -13.72
N MET A 408 0.30 19.20 -13.35
CA MET A 408 0.52 18.81 -11.97
C MET A 408 0.46 20.05 -11.09
N PHE A 409 -0.18 19.91 -9.94
CA PHE A 409 -0.36 21.02 -9.00
C PHE A 409 -1.16 22.23 -9.53
N ALA A 410 -1.87 22.08 -10.67
CA ALA A 410 -2.81 23.10 -11.11
C ALA A 410 -4.10 23.05 -10.29
N GLU A 411 -4.72 24.22 -10.09
CA GLU A 411 -6.04 24.31 -9.47
C GLU A 411 -7.14 23.78 -10.40
N ALA A 412 -8.22 23.31 -9.78
CA ALA A 412 -9.44 23.01 -10.51
C ALA A 412 -10.12 24.30 -10.96
N THR A 413 -10.64 24.34 -12.19
CA THR A 413 -11.44 25.44 -12.71
C THR A 413 -12.90 25.03 -12.88
N GLU A 414 -13.81 25.99 -13.09
CA GLU A 414 -15.22 25.71 -13.37
C GLU A 414 -15.41 24.93 -14.68
N GLU A 415 -14.56 25.18 -15.69
CA GLU A 415 -14.56 24.45 -16.96
C GLU A 415 -13.93 23.07 -16.83
N GLY A 416 -13.15 22.87 -15.76
CA GLY A 416 -12.40 21.65 -15.46
C GLY A 416 -10.97 21.67 -15.98
N THR A 417 -10.05 21.27 -15.13
CA THR A 417 -8.61 21.12 -15.42
C THR A 417 -8.26 19.65 -15.56
N ILE A 418 -7.70 19.26 -16.70
CA ILE A 418 -7.19 17.90 -16.91
C ILE A 418 -5.78 17.80 -16.36
N ILE A 419 -5.60 16.89 -15.39
CA ILE A 419 -4.35 16.67 -14.68
C ILE A 419 -3.90 15.20 -14.86
N TYR A 420 -2.63 14.99 -15.14
CA TYR A 420 -2.01 13.69 -15.05
C TYR A 420 -0.58 13.77 -14.49
N PRO A 421 -0.20 12.80 -13.65
CA PRO A 421 -1.06 11.74 -13.15
C PRO A 421 -2.30 12.26 -12.45
N GLY A 422 -3.44 11.55 -12.58
CA GLY A 422 -4.68 11.88 -11.87
C GLY A 422 -4.68 11.33 -10.43
N ILE A 423 -5.83 11.22 -9.80
CA ILE A 423 -6.00 10.77 -8.41
C ILE A 423 -5.47 9.34 -8.15
N LEU A 424 -5.47 8.48 -9.17
CA LEU A 424 -4.84 7.15 -9.07
C LEU A 424 -3.33 7.24 -8.97
N GLY A 425 -2.74 8.34 -9.43
CA GLY A 425 -1.32 8.61 -9.41
C GLY A 425 -0.55 7.93 -10.54
N GLY A 426 0.74 8.23 -10.61
CA GLY A 426 1.70 7.57 -11.51
C GLY A 426 2.03 6.15 -11.04
N SER A 427 2.13 5.92 -9.73
CA SER A 427 2.10 4.62 -9.08
C SER A 427 1.16 4.69 -7.89
N ASN A 428 0.53 3.56 -7.52
CA ASN A 428 -0.38 3.51 -6.39
C ASN A 428 0.19 2.59 -5.29
N TRP A 429 -0.59 1.71 -4.72
CA TRP A 429 -0.17 0.76 -3.70
C TRP A 429 0.76 -0.36 -4.24
N SER A 430 1.03 -0.38 -5.52
CA SER A 430 1.86 -1.38 -6.21
C SER A 430 3.26 -1.45 -5.60
N PRO A 431 3.70 -2.57 -5.01
CA PRO A 431 5.06 -2.68 -4.50
C PRO A 431 6.06 -2.75 -5.65
N VAL A 432 7.14 -2.04 -5.48
CA VAL A 432 8.31 -2.08 -6.36
C VAL A 432 9.10 -3.36 -6.08
N SER A 433 9.68 -3.97 -7.11
CA SER A 433 10.72 -4.99 -6.92
C SER A 433 12.08 -4.47 -7.38
N MET A 434 13.14 -5.04 -6.83
CA MET A 434 14.51 -4.63 -7.14
C MET A 434 15.33 -5.80 -7.63
N ASN A 435 16.16 -5.58 -8.62
CA ASN A 435 17.27 -6.47 -8.92
C ASN A 435 18.55 -5.78 -8.45
N ILE A 436 19.05 -6.22 -7.29
CA ILE A 436 20.24 -5.61 -6.65
C ILE A 436 21.50 -5.87 -7.44
N ASP A 437 21.61 -6.99 -8.15
CA ASP A 437 22.77 -7.33 -8.98
C ASP A 437 22.86 -6.44 -10.23
N LEU A 438 21.73 -6.03 -10.78
CA LEU A 438 21.62 -5.11 -11.92
C LEU A 438 21.51 -3.64 -11.49
N HIS A 439 21.28 -3.38 -10.20
CA HIS A 439 21.05 -2.06 -9.64
C HIS A 439 19.83 -1.35 -10.25
N LEU A 440 18.73 -2.12 -10.46
CA LEU A 440 17.49 -1.69 -11.09
C LEU A 440 16.30 -1.84 -10.14
N ALA A 441 15.37 -0.87 -10.20
CA ALA A 441 14.03 -0.96 -9.65
C ALA A 441 13.00 -1.15 -10.76
N TYR A 442 11.96 -1.97 -10.54
CA TYR A 442 10.86 -2.20 -11.48
C TYR A 442 9.57 -1.64 -10.89
N ILE A 443 8.98 -0.68 -11.60
CA ILE A 443 7.87 0.15 -11.12
C ILE A 443 6.66 -0.08 -12.02
N SER A 444 5.53 -0.43 -11.40
CA SER A 444 4.23 -0.46 -12.06
C SER A 444 3.65 0.95 -12.14
N GLY A 445 3.48 1.46 -13.34
CA GLY A 445 2.97 2.80 -13.61
C GLY A 445 1.54 2.83 -14.14
N ILE A 446 0.86 3.94 -13.88
CA ILE A 446 -0.53 4.19 -14.24
C ILE A 446 -0.60 5.50 -15.04
N HIS A 447 -1.14 5.44 -16.25
CA HIS A 447 -1.60 6.62 -16.97
C HIS A 447 -3.13 6.62 -16.99
N ALA A 448 -3.72 7.45 -16.14
CA ALA A 448 -5.17 7.63 -16.03
C ALA A 448 -5.47 9.11 -15.75
N PRO A 449 -5.57 9.93 -16.80
CA PRO A 449 -5.90 11.35 -16.68
C PRO A 449 -7.25 11.57 -16.00
N ILE A 450 -7.33 12.60 -15.17
CA ILE A 450 -8.56 12.99 -14.46
C ILE A 450 -8.86 14.46 -14.77
N LYS A 451 -10.12 14.75 -14.99
CA LYS A 451 -10.64 16.12 -15.05
C LYS A 451 -11.14 16.54 -13.67
N TYR A 452 -10.54 17.58 -13.12
CA TYR A 452 -10.95 18.19 -11.85
C TYR A 452 -11.76 19.44 -12.13
N THR A 453 -13.01 19.49 -11.63
CA THR A 453 -13.93 20.61 -11.86
C THR A 453 -14.25 21.27 -10.53
N LEU A 454 -14.01 22.57 -10.44
CA LEU A 454 -14.43 23.39 -9.30
C LEU A 454 -15.93 23.62 -9.38
N ASN A 455 -16.62 23.31 -8.31
CA ASN A 455 -18.05 23.50 -8.18
C ASN A 455 -18.35 24.40 -7.00
N GLU A 456 -19.41 25.16 -7.09
CA GLU A 456 -19.95 25.94 -5.99
C GLU A 456 -21.37 25.50 -5.69
N LYS A 457 -21.71 25.44 -4.43
CA LYS A 457 -23.06 25.14 -3.97
C LYS A 457 -23.46 26.04 -2.84
N ASN A 458 -24.67 26.60 -2.96
CA ASN A 458 -25.27 27.37 -1.88
C ASN A 458 -25.97 26.39 -0.92
N ILE A 459 -25.52 26.38 0.34
CA ILE A 459 -26.17 25.64 1.42
C ILE A 459 -26.62 26.65 2.49
N GLY A 460 -27.90 26.96 2.51
CA GLY A 460 -28.43 28.04 3.31
C GLY A 460 -27.80 29.39 2.89
N ASN A 461 -27.13 30.08 3.81
CA ASN A 461 -26.44 31.35 3.57
C ASN A 461 -24.94 31.19 3.24
N ASN A 462 -24.45 29.95 3.11
CA ASN A 462 -23.02 29.68 2.86
C ASN A 462 -22.81 29.17 1.45
N ILE A 463 -21.79 29.71 0.76
CA ILE A 463 -21.25 29.16 -0.48
C ILE A 463 -20.19 28.14 -0.10
N ILE A 464 -20.36 26.90 -0.56
CA ILE A 464 -19.35 25.85 -0.39
C ILE A 464 -18.72 25.57 -1.74
N LYS A 465 -17.41 25.73 -1.81
CA LYS A 465 -16.58 25.33 -2.95
C LYS A 465 -16.09 23.89 -2.74
N TYR A 466 -16.19 23.09 -3.77
CA TYR A 466 -15.67 21.72 -3.76
C TYR A 466 -15.21 21.30 -5.14
N THR A 467 -14.24 20.39 -5.19
CA THR A 467 -13.74 19.84 -6.44
C THR A 467 -14.34 18.45 -6.68
N SER A 468 -14.95 18.26 -7.84
CA SER A 468 -15.30 16.93 -8.35
C SER A 468 -14.20 16.41 -9.28
N SER A 469 -14.09 15.09 -9.39
CA SER A 469 -13.14 14.43 -10.27
C SER A 469 -13.86 13.41 -11.14
N GLU A 470 -13.59 13.41 -12.42
CA GLU A 470 -14.15 12.45 -13.38
C GLU A 470 -13.06 11.94 -14.34
N PRO A 471 -13.09 10.66 -14.74
CA PRO A 471 -12.20 10.15 -15.77
C PRO A 471 -12.36 10.95 -17.07
N THR A 472 -11.25 11.19 -17.77
CA THR A 472 -11.28 11.78 -19.11
C THR A 472 -11.69 10.73 -20.15
N GLN A 473 -11.92 11.20 -21.38
CA GLN A 473 -12.12 10.30 -22.53
C GLN A 473 -10.79 9.77 -23.10
N ASP A 474 -9.66 10.20 -22.55
CA ASP A 474 -8.35 9.76 -22.98
C ASP A 474 -8.12 8.29 -22.60
N ASP A 475 -7.35 7.59 -23.42
CA ASP A 475 -6.97 6.21 -23.16
C ASP A 475 -6.23 6.07 -21.85
N GLN A 476 -6.70 5.15 -21.01
CA GLN A 476 -6.01 4.72 -19.81
C GLN A 476 -5.13 3.50 -20.12
N TRP A 477 -3.89 3.52 -19.66
CA TRP A 477 -2.93 2.46 -19.89
C TRP A 477 -1.95 2.33 -18.73
N GLY A 478 -1.18 1.29 -18.74
CA GLY A 478 -0.12 1.07 -17.76
C GLY A 478 1.27 1.04 -18.38
N VAL A 479 2.29 1.08 -17.53
CA VAL A 479 3.68 0.95 -17.93
C VAL A 479 4.49 0.23 -16.86
N LEU A 480 5.30 -0.74 -17.29
CA LEU A 480 6.36 -1.28 -16.47
C LEU A 480 7.65 -0.53 -16.81
N SER A 481 8.30 0.06 -15.80
CA SER A 481 9.53 0.82 -15.97
C SER A 481 10.67 0.17 -15.20
N ALA A 482 11.82 -0.02 -15.83
CA ALA A 482 13.08 -0.32 -15.15
C ALA A 482 13.88 0.97 -14.97
N LEU A 483 14.24 1.25 -13.73
CA LEU A 483 14.89 2.48 -13.33
C LEU A 483 16.23 2.20 -12.66
N ASN A 484 17.29 2.88 -13.09
CA ASN A 484 18.61 2.78 -12.48
C ASN A 484 18.64 3.52 -11.14
N LEU A 485 19.00 2.80 -10.08
CA LEU A 485 18.96 3.29 -8.70
C LEU A 485 20.00 4.38 -8.37
N SER A 486 21.07 4.48 -9.15
CA SER A 486 22.11 5.50 -8.93
C SER A 486 21.91 6.78 -9.74
N THR A 487 21.22 6.70 -10.87
CA THR A 487 21.08 7.84 -11.78
C THR A 487 19.65 8.35 -11.91
N GLY A 488 18.66 7.57 -11.46
CA GLY A 488 17.24 7.88 -11.64
C GLY A 488 16.76 7.79 -13.09
N LYS A 489 17.60 7.34 -14.02
CA LYS A 489 17.25 7.21 -15.43
C LYS A 489 16.44 5.96 -15.69
N ILE A 490 15.47 6.08 -16.58
CA ILE A 490 14.70 4.97 -17.11
C ILE A 490 15.58 4.23 -18.12
N ILE A 491 15.80 2.94 -17.88
CA ILE A 491 16.59 2.07 -18.75
C ILE A 491 15.72 1.50 -19.87
N TRP A 492 14.53 1.05 -19.53
CA TRP A 492 13.51 0.62 -20.48
C TRP A 492 12.10 0.80 -19.91
N GLN A 493 11.13 0.85 -20.79
CA GLN A 493 9.71 0.88 -20.44
C GLN A 493 8.92 -0.06 -21.36
N GLN A 494 7.92 -0.70 -20.80
CA GLN A 494 6.97 -1.53 -21.50
C GLN A 494 5.55 -1.07 -21.21
N LYS A 495 4.85 -0.59 -22.24
CA LYS A 495 3.44 -0.19 -22.14
C LYS A 495 2.53 -1.41 -22.04
N THR A 496 1.48 -1.33 -21.22
CA THR A 496 0.41 -2.31 -21.10
C THR A 496 -0.94 -1.69 -21.46
N ASP A 497 -1.90 -2.53 -21.88
CA ASP A 497 -3.20 -2.05 -22.38
C ASP A 497 -4.06 -1.41 -21.30
N GLN A 498 -3.80 -1.70 -20.02
CA GLN A 498 -4.57 -1.20 -18.88
C GLN A 498 -3.63 -0.75 -17.77
N PRO A 499 -4.07 0.16 -16.87
CA PRO A 499 -3.31 0.59 -15.70
C PRO A 499 -2.73 -0.57 -14.89
N MET A 500 -1.45 -0.46 -14.48
CA MET A 500 -0.78 -1.49 -13.69
C MET A 500 -0.92 -1.21 -12.20
N LEU A 501 -1.62 -2.08 -11.48
CA LEU A 501 -1.89 -1.95 -10.05
C LEU A 501 -1.30 -3.09 -9.21
N GLY A 502 -0.85 -4.18 -9.85
CA GLY A 502 -0.50 -5.42 -9.15
C GLY A 502 0.86 -5.41 -8.46
N GLY A 503 1.82 -4.63 -8.91
CA GLY A 503 3.21 -4.71 -8.45
C GLY A 503 4.01 -5.82 -9.14
N THR A 504 5.27 -5.93 -8.78
CA THR A 504 6.27 -6.75 -9.47
C THR A 504 7.01 -7.72 -8.55
N LEU A 505 7.67 -8.70 -9.15
CA LEU A 505 8.63 -9.62 -8.53
C LEU A 505 9.87 -9.68 -9.42
N ALA A 506 11.05 -9.38 -8.89
CA ALA A 506 12.31 -9.60 -9.57
C ALA A 506 13.00 -10.87 -9.06
N THR A 507 13.77 -11.54 -9.92
CA THR A 507 14.50 -12.77 -9.58
C THR A 507 15.96 -12.70 -10.00
N LYS A 508 16.80 -13.47 -9.34
CA LYS A 508 18.21 -13.68 -9.72
C LYS A 508 18.35 -14.32 -11.09
N GLY A 509 17.29 -15.00 -11.58
CA GLY A 509 17.23 -15.56 -12.94
C GLY A 509 17.08 -14.52 -14.06
N ASN A 510 17.36 -13.25 -13.85
CA ASN A 510 17.19 -12.12 -14.78
C ASN A 510 15.74 -11.91 -15.24
N LEU A 511 14.76 -12.17 -14.40
CA LEU A 511 13.34 -12.04 -14.76
C LEU A 511 12.62 -11.02 -13.87
N VAL A 512 11.62 -10.37 -14.48
CA VAL A 512 10.60 -9.57 -13.77
C VAL A 512 9.24 -10.14 -14.09
N PHE A 513 8.52 -10.59 -13.07
CA PHE A 513 7.14 -11.07 -13.19
C PHE A 513 6.16 -9.96 -12.83
N PHE A 514 5.08 -9.83 -13.62
CA PHE A 514 4.03 -8.83 -13.41
C PHE A 514 2.71 -9.26 -14.05
N GLY A 515 1.61 -8.72 -13.52
CA GLY A 515 0.27 -8.98 -14.02
C GLY A 515 -0.39 -7.76 -14.64
N GLU A 516 -1.34 -8.00 -15.53
CA GLU A 516 -2.16 -6.98 -16.19
C GLU A 516 -3.64 -7.12 -15.82
N GLY A 517 -4.39 -6.03 -15.90
CA GLY A 517 -5.83 -6.00 -15.61
C GLY A 517 -6.68 -6.87 -16.56
N ASN A 518 -6.18 -7.14 -17.77
CA ASN A 518 -6.80 -8.01 -18.76
C ASN A 518 -6.61 -9.52 -18.49
N GLY A 519 -5.84 -9.89 -17.45
CA GLY A 519 -5.59 -11.27 -17.06
C GLY A 519 -4.28 -11.86 -17.60
N ARG A 520 -3.48 -11.11 -18.37
CA ARG A 520 -2.14 -11.54 -18.74
C ARG A 520 -1.23 -11.57 -17.52
N PHE A 521 -0.46 -12.63 -17.41
CA PHE A 521 0.63 -12.75 -16.45
C PHE A 521 1.92 -13.01 -17.21
N ASN A 522 2.91 -12.16 -17.01
CA ASN A 522 4.09 -12.05 -17.86
C ASN A 522 5.38 -12.26 -17.06
N ALA A 523 6.42 -12.71 -17.76
CA ALA A 523 7.81 -12.62 -17.34
C ALA A 523 8.62 -11.90 -18.43
N SER A 524 9.31 -10.83 -18.05
CA SER A 524 10.20 -10.09 -18.94
C SER A 524 11.66 -10.28 -18.52
N ASP A 525 12.56 -10.17 -19.51
CA ASP A 525 13.99 -10.01 -19.25
C ASP A 525 14.22 -8.74 -18.41
N ALA A 526 14.94 -8.89 -17.31
CA ALA A 526 15.15 -7.83 -16.35
C ALA A 526 16.00 -6.66 -16.89
N LYS A 527 16.85 -6.89 -17.89
CA LYS A 527 17.77 -5.90 -18.48
C LYS A 527 17.15 -5.14 -19.64
N THR A 528 16.31 -5.83 -20.43
CA THR A 528 15.82 -5.29 -21.72
C THR A 528 14.33 -4.98 -21.71
N GLY A 529 13.55 -5.60 -20.80
CA GLY A 529 12.10 -5.50 -20.76
C GLY A 529 11.39 -6.38 -21.80
N GLU A 530 12.11 -7.19 -22.60
CA GLU A 530 11.51 -8.11 -23.56
C GLU A 530 10.65 -9.15 -22.84
N ILE A 531 9.41 -9.37 -23.32
CA ILE A 531 8.55 -10.43 -22.79
C ILE A 531 9.08 -11.79 -23.27
N LEU A 532 9.54 -12.60 -22.33
CA LEU A 532 10.04 -13.96 -22.58
C LEU A 532 8.98 -15.03 -22.39
N TRP A 533 7.95 -14.74 -21.60
CA TRP A 533 6.86 -15.66 -21.33
C TRP A 533 5.58 -14.90 -20.96
N THR A 534 4.45 -15.44 -21.39
CA THR A 534 3.13 -14.92 -21.04
C THR A 534 2.13 -16.07 -20.91
N THR A 535 1.18 -15.91 -20.00
CA THR A 535 0.00 -16.76 -19.89
C THR A 535 -1.23 -15.92 -19.58
N SER A 536 -2.42 -16.48 -19.76
CA SER A 536 -3.68 -15.81 -19.42
C SER A 536 -4.38 -16.52 -18.28
N ILE A 537 -4.82 -15.74 -17.30
CA ILE A 537 -5.68 -16.17 -16.20
C ILE A 537 -7.05 -15.56 -16.43
N ASP A 538 -8.12 -16.28 -16.15
CA ASP A 538 -9.50 -15.82 -16.45
C ASP A 538 -10.02 -14.76 -15.46
N ALA A 539 -9.12 -13.89 -15.00
CA ALA A 539 -9.38 -12.74 -14.14
C ALA A 539 -8.23 -11.74 -14.22
N GLY A 540 -8.49 -10.46 -14.00
CA GLY A 540 -7.45 -9.44 -13.93
C GLY A 540 -6.43 -9.77 -12.84
N VAL A 541 -5.13 -9.69 -13.18
CA VAL A 541 -4.02 -9.93 -12.25
C VAL A 541 -3.67 -8.62 -11.56
N ASN A 542 -4.26 -8.40 -10.38
CA ASN A 542 -4.17 -7.16 -9.63
C ASN A 542 -3.51 -7.37 -8.26
N ALA A 543 -2.55 -8.28 -8.20
CA ALA A 543 -1.79 -8.61 -7.00
C ALA A 543 -0.32 -8.87 -7.35
N PRO A 544 0.61 -8.60 -6.43
CA PRO A 544 2.02 -8.83 -6.70
C PRO A 544 2.37 -10.32 -6.61
N PRO A 545 3.15 -10.85 -7.58
CA PRO A 545 3.59 -12.24 -7.56
C PRO A 545 4.68 -12.49 -6.51
N ILE A 546 4.85 -13.76 -6.13
CA ILE A 546 5.91 -14.23 -5.24
C ILE A 546 6.67 -15.41 -5.84
N SER A 547 7.85 -15.71 -5.29
CA SER A 547 8.63 -16.90 -5.63
C SER A 547 9.06 -17.65 -4.37
N TYR A 548 8.98 -18.98 -4.40
CA TYR A 548 9.40 -19.85 -3.30
C TYR A 548 9.97 -21.17 -3.81
N VAL A 549 10.61 -21.95 -2.95
CA VAL A 549 11.20 -23.25 -3.29
C VAL A 549 10.67 -24.34 -2.37
N ILE A 550 10.31 -25.49 -2.94
CA ILE A 550 9.99 -26.72 -2.21
C ILE A 550 10.70 -27.88 -2.89
N ASP A 551 11.40 -28.70 -2.10
CA ASP A 551 12.17 -29.86 -2.57
C ASP A 551 13.17 -29.52 -3.70
N GLY A 552 13.77 -28.33 -3.62
CA GLY A 552 14.73 -27.84 -4.63
C GLY A 552 14.11 -27.29 -5.90
N LYS A 553 12.79 -27.29 -6.04
CA LYS A 553 12.05 -26.77 -7.21
C LYS A 553 11.49 -25.39 -6.91
N GLN A 554 11.72 -24.44 -7.82
CA GLN A 554 11.21 -23.07 -7.75
C GLN A 554 9.77 -22.97 -8.26
N TYR A 555 8.96 -22.20 -7.56
CA TYR A 555 7.58 -21.90 -7.92
C TYR A 555 7.36 -20.38 -7.98
N ILE A 556 6.50 -19.96 -8.90
CA ILE A 556 5.99 -18.58 -9.01
C ILE A 556 4.50 -18.62 -8.71
N ALA A 557 4.04 -17.84 -7.74
CA ALA A 557 2.62 -17.79 -7.38
C ALA A 557 2.05 -16.37 -7.53
N VAL A 558 0.79 -16.29 -7.96
CA VAL A 558 0.04 -15.04 -8.06
C VAL A 558 -1.44 -15.28 -7.78
N VAL A 559 -2.11 -14.30 -7.18
CA VAL A 559 -3.57 -14.30 -7.05
C VAL A 559 -4.21 -13.40 -8.11
N SER A 560 -5.40 -13.75 -8.58
CA SER A 560 -6.11 -13.04 -9.63
C SER A 560 -7.60 -12.97 -9.33
N GLY A 561 -8.12 -11.78 -9.12
CA GLY A 561 -9.53 -11.54 -8.81
C GLY A 561 -10.07 -10.26 -9.43
N GLY A 562 -9.25 -9.61 -10.27
CA GLY A 562 -9.61 -8.36 -10.92
C GLY A 562 -9.71 -7.17 -9.95
N ASN A 563 -10.30 -6.10 -10.45
CA ASN A 563 -10.56 -4.88 -9.68
C ASN A 563 -11.86 -4.24 -10.15
N LYS A 564 -12.86 -4.20 -9.27
CA LYS A 564 -14.18 -3.68 -9.62
C LYS A 564 -14.16 -2.19 -9.97
N ILE A 565 -13.35 -1.39 -9.25
CA ILE A 565 -13.24 0.06 -9.47
C ILE A 565 -12.63 0.35 -10.83
N MET A 566 -11.65 -0.46 -11.26
CA MET A 566 -10.96 -0.31 -12.54
C MET A 566 -11.67 -1.02 -13.70
N GLY A 567 -12.79 -1.70 -13.45
CA GLY A 567 -13.47 -2.49 -14.46
C GLY A 567 -12.71 -3.75 -14.90
N PHE A 568 -11.69 -4.20 -14.16
CA PHE A 568 -10.95 -5.42 -14.46
C PHE A 568 -11.80 -6.66 -14.19
N LYS A 569 -11.72 -7.66 -15.08
CA LYS A 569 -12.51 -8.88 -14.98
C LYS A 569 -12.36 -9.54 -13.61
N GLN A 570 -13.47 -9.73 -12.93
CA GLN A 570 -13.51 -10.36 -11.62
C GLN A 570 -13.31 -11.87 -11.71
N GLY A 571 -12.59 -12.42 -10.74
CA GLY A 571 -12.33 -13.85 -10.56
C GLY A 571 -11.95 -14.17 -9.13
N ASP A 572 -11.36 -15.35 -8.93
CA ASP A 572 -11.07 -15.86 -7.59
C ASP A 572 -9.95 -16.91 -7.59
N TYR A 573 -8.89 -16.67 -8.37
CA TYR A 573 -7.84 -17.66 -8.61
C TYR A 573 -6.60 -17.45 -7.75
N ILE A 574 -6.03 -18.56 -7.28
CA ILE A 574 -4.64 -18.68 -6.81
C ILE A 574 -3.94 -19.58 -7.82
N SER A 575 -2.97 -19.05 -8.55
CA SER A 575 -2.28 -19.77 -9.63
C SER A 575 -0.80 -19.91 -9.30
N VAL A 576 -0.26 -21.11 -9.49
CA VAL A 576 1.15 -21.43 -9.22
C VAL A 576 1.77 -22.10 -10.44
N PHE A 577 2.95 -21.63 -10.82
CA PHE A 577 3.69 -22.05 -11.99
C PHE A 577 5.04 -22.62 -11.61
N SER A 578 5.55 -23.58 -12.36
CA SER A 578 6.89 -24.16 -12.21
C SER A 578 7.41 -24.71 -13.54
N LEU A 579 8.68 -24.99 -13.64
CA LEU A 579 9.22 -25.86 -14.69
C LEU A 579 8.73 -27.30 -14.47
N ASP A 580 8.82 -28.16 -15.50
CA ASP A 580 8.42 -29.59 -15.44
C ASP A 580 9.21 -30.41 -14.41
#